data_e177436d9796cd1272e4c738a12887d9
#
_entry.id   e177436d9796cd1272e4c738a12887d9
#
_cell.length_a   1.000
_cell.length_b   1.000
_cell.length_c   1.000
_cell.angle_alpha   90.00
_cell.angle_beta   90.00
_cell.angle_gamma   90.00
#
_symmetry.space_group_name_H-M   'P 1'
#
loop_
_entity.id
_entity.type
_entity.pdbx_description
1 polymer ?
#
loop_
_entity_poly.entity_id
_entity_poly.type
_entity_poly.pdbx_seq_one_letter_code
_entity_poly.pdbx_strand_id
1 'polypeptide(L)'
;MSKKALLVISFGTSYLETREKTIGAIERDLQKGFPDHDFRRAFTSRMIIKKLRERDGEIVDIPHEALEKLKNEGYTEVVCQTTHVINGYEYDLTISELKKFENDFETLTIGAPLLTTIDDYNRVAKIAADELPQLKRNEAILYMGHGSDHHANATYPAMDYTFKFLGYKEIYMGTVEGFPSLDHIIPELKEKGYKKIYLAPFMIVAGDHAINDMAGDDEDSWKRILEAEGFEVECVLRGLGQFKGIQDMFLEHAKNGTSVRELL
;
A
#
# COMPACT_ATOMS: atom_id res chain seq x y z
N MET A 1 9.67 -32.29 -12.02
CA MET A 1 9.02 -31.04 -12.40
C MET A 1 9.35 -30.03 -11.32
N SER A 2 9.71 -28.83 -11.70
CA SER A 2 9.95 -27.73 -10.76
C SER A 2 8.69 -27.44 -9.97
N LYS A 3 8.78 -27.32 -8.64
CA LYS A 3 7.66 -26.96 -7.77
C LYS A 3 7.72 -25.47 -7.53
N LYS A 4 6.65 -24.75 -7.91
CA LYS A 4 6.63 -23.28 -7.98
C LYS A 4 5.68 -22.70 -6.94
N ALA A 5 6.09 -21.62 -6.30
CA ALA A 5 5.24 -20.87 -5.35
C ALA A 5 5.17 -19.38 -5.68
N LEU A 6 4.00 -18.81 -5.44
CA LEU A 6 3.76 -17.38 -5.38
C LEU A 6 3.57 -16.99 -3.92
N LEU A 7 4.50 -16.21 -3.37
CA LEU A 7 4.44 -15.68 -2.01
C LEU A 7 4.07 -14.20 -2.04
N VAL A 8 2.85 -13.87 -1.60
CA VAL A 8 2.42 -12.47 -1.46
C VAL A 8 2.68 -11.98 -0.04
N ILE A 9 3.44 -10.89 0.06
CA ILE A 9 3.92 -10.32 1.32
C ILE A 9 3.26 -8.97 1.54
N SER A 10 2.47 -8.83 2.61
CA SER A 10 1.76 -7.60 2.95
C SER A 10 2.08 -7.18 4.38
N PHE A 11 1.90 -5.91 4.72
CA PHE A 11 1.88 -5.49 6.13
C PHE A 11 0.82 -6.26 6.90
N GLY A 12 -0.33 -6.46 6.26
CA GLY A 12 -1.49 -7.13 6.81
C GLY A 12 -2.53 -6.18 7.38
N THR A 13 -3.69 -6.73 7.68
CA THR A 13 -4.76 -6.04 8.42
C THR A 13 -5.61 -7.05 9.18
N SER A 14 -6.14 -6.62 10.32
CA SER A 14 -7.08 -7.42 11.12
C SER A 14 -8.55 -7.17 10.77
N TYR A 15 -8.84 -6.27 9.84
CA TYR A 15 -10.19 -5.99 9.32
C TYR A 15 -10.48 -6.93 8.15
N LEU A 16 -11.21 -8.02 8.40
CA LEU A 16 -11.40 -9.12 7.43
C LEU A 16 -12.07 -8.65 6.15
N GLU A 17 -13.17 -7.90 6.25
CA GLU A 17 -13.89 -7.41 5.07
C GLU A 17 -13.03 -6.49 4.20
N THR A 18 -12.31 -5.56 4.83
CA THR A 18 -11.41 -4.64 4.14
C THR A 18 -10.24 -5.41 3.52
N ARG A 19 -9.68 -6.42 4.23
CA ARG A 19 -8.64 -7.29 3.70
C ARG A 19 -9.08 -7.99 2.41
N GLU A 20 -10.28 -8.57 2.39
CA GLU A 20 -10.79 -9.27 1.21
C GLU A 20 -10.98 -8.35 0.01
N LYS A 21 -11.38 -7.10 0.24
CA LYS A 21 -11.57 -6.10 -0.82
C LYS A 21 -10.25 -5.49 -1.33
N THR A 22 -9.16 -5.59 -0.59
CA THR A 22 -7.87 -4.95 -0.88
C THR A 22 -6.77 -5.99 -1.11
N ILE A 23 -6.09 -6.45 -0.07
CA ILE A 23 -5.03 -7.46 -0.15
C ILE A 23 -5.54 -8.70 -0.89
N GLY A 24 -6.71 -9.21 -0.52
CA GLY A 24 -7.32 -10.38 -1.15
C GLY A 24 -7.62 -10.18 -2.64
N ALA A 25 -7.98 -8.96 -3.07
CA ALA A 25 -8.18 -8.65 -4.48
C ALA A 25 -6.85 -8.70 -5.26
N ILE A 26 -5.78 -8.11 -4.70
CA ILE A 26 -4.43 -8.19 -5.28
C ILE A 26 -3.98 -9.65 -5.37
N GLU A 27 -4.13 -10.42 -4.29
CA GLU A 27 -3.75 -11.83 -4.24
C GLU A 27 -4.48 -12.67 -5.29
N ARG A 28 -5.78 -12.45 -5.47
CA ARG A 28 -6.58 -13.16 -6.51
C ARG A 28 -6.10 -12.85 -7.92
N ASP A 29 -5.72 -11.61 -8.20
CA ASP A 29 -5.21 -11.25 -9.51
C ASP A 29 -3.79 -11.79 -9.75
N LEU A 30 -2.95 -11.77 -8.73
CA LEU A 30 -1.64 -12.43 -8.77
C LEU A 30 -1.78 -13.94 -9.03
N GLN A 31 -2.67 -14.63 -8.31
CA GLN A 31 -2.92 -16.06 -8.52
C GLN A 31 -3.38 -16.37 -9.96
N LYS A 32 -4.25 -15.54 -10.53
CA LYS A 32 -4.67 -15.68 -11.94
C LYS A 32 -3.50 -15.49 -12.92
N GLY A 33 -2.57 -14.60 -12.58
CA GLY A 33 -1.39 -14.31 -13.40
C GLY A 33 -0.27 -15.34 -13.30
N PHE A 34 -0.30 -16.18 -12.25
CA PHE A 34 0.65 -17.25 -11.95
C PHE A 34 -0.08 -18.59 -11.71
N PRO A 35 -0.81 -19.12 -12.70
CA PRO A 35 -1.71 -20.27 -12.52
C PRO A 35 -0.98 -21.57 -12.16
N ASP A 36 0.33 -21.67 -12.46
CA ASP A 36 1.16 -22.85 -12.19
C ASP A 36 1.94 -22.76 -10.86
N HIS A 37 1.64 -21.72 -10.03
CA HIS A 37 2.30 -21.49 -8.75
C HIS A 37 1.34 -21.75 -7.60
N ASP A 38 1.79 -22.48 -6.60
CA ASP A 38 1.07 -22.64 -5.35
C ASP A 38 1.10 -21.33 -4.55
N PHE A 39 -0.07 -20.82 -4.18
CA PHE A 39 -0.19 -19.55 -3.47
C PHE A 39 0.20 -19.70 -1.99
N ARG A 40 0.92 -18.71 -1.49
CA ARG A 40 1.22 -18.50 -0.07
C ARG A 40 1.07 -17.02 0.28
N ARG A 41 0.64 -16.78 1.51
CA ARG A 41 0.51 -15.43 2.10
C ARG A 41 1.47 -15.29 3.26
N ALA A 42 2.10 -14.12 3.41
CA ALA A 42 2.82 -13.72 4.60
C ALA A 42 2.48 -12.28 4.99
N PHE A 43 2.53 -11.99 6.29
CA PHE A 43 2.40 -10.63 6.82
C PHE A 43 3.69 -10.22 7.53
N THR A 44 4.03 -8.92 7.43
CA THR A 44 5.21 -8.38 8.12
C THR A 44 4.86 -7.91 9.53
N SER A 45 3.63 -7.45 9.77
CA SER A 45 3.19 -6.96 11.07
C SER A 45 2.90 -8.09 12.07
N ARG A 46 3.83 -8.31 13.00
CA ARG A 46 3.67 -9.28 14.09
C ARG A 46 2.46 -8.99 14.99
N MET A 47 2.13 -7.70 15.15
CA MET A 47 0.96 -7.28 15.91
C MET A 47 -0.34 -7.73 15.24
N ILE A 48 -0.45 -7.56 13.92
CA ILE A 48 -1.62 -8.01 13.16
C ILE A 48 -1.72 -9.54 13.20
N ILE A 49 -0.61 -10.25 12.99
CA ILE A 49 -0.57 -11.72 13.06
C ILE A 49 -1.04 -12.22 14.44
N LYS A 50 -0.55 -11.60 15.53
CA LYS A 50 -0.98 -11.92 16.90
C LYS A 50 -2.48 -11.70 17.07
N LYS A 51 -3.00 -10.54 16.63
CA LYS A 51 -4.43 -10.20 16.74
C LYS A 51 -5.32 -11.18 15.98
N LEU A 52 -4.93 -11.59 14.76
CA LEU A 52 -5.64 -12.59 13.96
C LEU A 52 -5.65 -13.96 14.66
N ARG A 53 -4.52 -14.39 15.20
CA ARG A 53 -4.40 -15.66 15.92
C ARG A 53 -5.29 -15.68 17.18
N GLU A 54 -5.25 -14.62 17.99
CA GLU A 54 -5.97 -14.54 19.26
C GLU A 54 -7.48 -14.37 19.07
N ARG A 55 -7.90 -13.58 18.09
CA ARG A 55 -9.31 -13.26 17.85
C ARG A 55 -10.01 -14.29 16.97
N ASP A 56 -9.34 -14.71 15.88
CA ASP A 56 -9.97 -15.47 14.79
C ASP A 56 -9.43 -16.91 14.68
N GLY A 57 -8.38 -17.25 15.44
CA GLY A 57 -7.67 -18.54 15.31
C GLY A 57 -6.91 -18.66 13.97
N GLU A 58 -6.76 -17.57 13.21
CA GLU A 58 -6.09 -17.56 11.91
C GLU A 58 -4.58 -17.54 12.11
N ILE A 59 -3.88 -18.45 11.42
CA ILE A 59 -2.42 -18.53 11.42
C ILE A 59 -1.92 -17.94 10.10
N VAL A 60 -1.17 -16.85 10.18
CA VAL A 60 -0.47 -16.24 9.05
C VAL A 60 1.01 -16.21 9.37
N ASP A 61 1.83 -16.63 8.43
CA ASP A 61 3.28 -16.67 8.59
C ASP A 61 3.91 -15.28 8.39
N ILE A 62 5.03 -15.02 9.04
CA ILE A 62 5.95 -13.96 8.62
C ILE A 62 6.73 -14.43 7.37
N PRO A 63 7.36 -13.50 6.59
CA PRO A 63 8.09 -13.88 5.37
C PRO A 63 9.12 -14.99 5.58
N HIS A 64 9.88 -14.94 6.67
CA HIS A 64 10.86 -15.96 7.04
C HIS A 64 10.24 -17.36 7.17
N GLU A 65 9.17 -17.47 7.97
CA GLU A 65 8.48 -18.74 8.22
C GLU A 65 7.88 -19.31 6.93
N ALA A 66 7.32 -18.45 6.09
CA ALA A 66 6.75 -18.87 4.80
C ALA A 66 7.84 -19.43 3.86
N LEU A 67 9.00 -18.76 3.77
CA LEU A 67 10.13 -19.22 2.94
C LEU A 67 10.74 -20.51 3.48
N GLU A 68 10.90 -20.64 4.80
CA GLU A 68 11.39 -21.86 5.43
C GLU A 68 10.47 -23.05 5.14
N LYS A 69 9.14 -22.86 5.21
CA LYS A 69 8.16 -23.89 4.84
C LYS A 69 8.28 -24.27 3.37
N LEU A 70 8.35 -23.27 2.45
CA LEU A 70 8.50 -23.52 1.03
C LEU A 70 9.77 -24.32 0.71
N LYS A 71 10.91 -23.99 1.34
CA LYS A 71 12.15 -24.73 1.24
C LYS A 71 11.97 -26.19 1.70
N ASN A 72 11.41 -26.40 2.88
CA ASN A 72 11.21 -27.73 3.47
C ASN A 72 10.20 -28.57 2.68
N GLU A 73 9.24 -27.94 2.01
CA GLU A 73 8.27 -28.60 1.13
C GLU A 73 8.84 -28.89 -0.28
N GLY A 74 10.09 -28.49 -0.57
CA GLY A 74 10.80 -28.79 -1.81
C GLY A 74 10.40 -27.91 -2.99
N TYR A 75 9.96 -26.67 -2.76
CA TYR A 75 9.81 -25.69 -3.83
C TYR A 75 11.18 -25.29 -4.36
N THR A 76 11.29 -25.08 -5.67
CA THR A 76 12.54 -24.68 -6.33
C THR A 76 12.44 -23.31 -6.97
N GLU A 77 11.25 -22.87 -7.32
CA GLU A 77 11.00 -21.54 -7.89
C GLU A 77 10.02 -20.77 -6.99
N VAL A 78 10.41 -19.58 -6.53
CA VAL A 78 9.56 -18.73 -5.70
C VAL A 78 9.52 -17.33 -6.28
N VAL A 79 8.30 -16.89 -6.63
CA VAL A 79 8.00 -15.49 -6.97
C VAL A 79 7.40 -14.83 -5.75
N CYS A 80 8.09 -13.83 -5.22
CA CYS A 80 7.57 -12.98 -4.14
C CYS A 80 6.98 -11.69 -4.73
N GLN A 81 5.84 -11.25 -4.22
CA GLN A 81 5.30 -9.92 -4.48
C GLN A 81 4.97 -9.23 -3.17
N THR A 82 5.57 -8.08 -2.96
CA THR A 82 5.20 -7.18 -1.86
C THR A 82 4.00 -6.32 -2.22
N THR A 83 3.12 -6.01 -1.25
CA THR A 83 2.04 -5.04 -1.44
C THR A 83 2.34 -3.68 -0.79
N HIS A 84 3.59 -3.40 -0.45
CA HIS A 84 3.99 -2.11 0.09
C HIS A 84 3.84 -0.99 -0.95
N VAL A 85 3.47 0.21 -0.48
CA VAL A 85 3.34 1.39 -1.35
C VAL A 85 4.69 2.00 -1.69
N ILE A 86 5.59 2.06 -0.71
CA ILE A 86 6.90 2.71 -0.80
C ILE A 86 8.04 1.74 -0.51
N ASN A 87 9.26 2.08 -0.94
CA ASN A 87 10.51 1.37 -0.63
C ASN A 87 11.01 1.77 0.77
N GLY A 88 10.18 1.55 1.81
CA GLY A 88 10.44 1.93 3.19
C GLY A 88 10.93 0.77 4.07
N TYR A 89 10.95 0.97 5.39
CA TYR A 89 11.43 -0.01 6.38
C TYR A 89 10.86 -1.41 6.21
N GLU A 90 9.56 -1.54 5.96
CA GLU A 90 8.92 -2.85 5.82
C GLU A 90 9.41 -3.59 4.56
N TYR A 91 9.70 -2.85 3.49
CA TYR A 91 10.29 -3.43 2.29
C TYR A 91 11.74 -3.83 2.53
N ASP A 92 12.55 -2.98 3.18
CA ASP A 92 13.95 -3.30 3.51
C ASP A 92 14.04 -4.53 4.41
N LEU A 93 13.17 -4.65 5.41
CA LEU A 93 13.06 -5.84 6.24
C LEU A 93 12.68 -7.07 5.42
N THR A 94 11.74 -6.93 4.49
CA THR A 94 11.35 -8.00 3.58
C THR A 94 12.54 -8.47 2.75
N ILE A 95 13.28 -7.54 2.11
CA ILE A 95 14.50 -7.86 1.35
C ILE A 95 15.53 -8.57 2.22
N SER A 96 15.76 -8.06 3.44
CA SER A 96 16.69 -8.66 4.39
C SER A 96 16.33 -10.11 4.74
N GLU A 97 15.03 -10.41 4.87
CA GLU A 97 14.58 -11.79 5.11
C GLU A 97 14.75 -12.68 3.87
N LEU A 98 14.38 -12.19 2.67
CA LEU A 98 14.52 -12.96 1.43
C LEU A 98 15.99 -13.29 1.13
N LYS A 99 16.92 -12.38 1.39
CA LYS A 99 18.36 -12.60 1.18
C LYS A 99 18.92 -13.78 1.97
N LYS A 100 18.36 -14.13 3.11
CA LYS A 100 18.77 -15.31 3.89
C LYS A 100 18.51 -16.63 3.14
N PHE A 101 17.61 -16.61 2.16
CA PHE A 101 17.19 -17.76 1.36
C PHE A 101 17.66 -17.69 -0.10
N GLU A 102 18.49 -16.73 -0.49
CA GLU A 102 18.91 -16.49 -1.88
C GLU A 102 19.55 -17.72 -2.57
N ASN A 103 20.15 -18.63 -1.78
CA ASN A 103 20.80 -19.85 -2.25
C ASN A 103 19.97 -21.12 -2.01
N ASP A 104 18.79 -21.00 -1.41
CA ASP A 104 17.94 -22.15 -1.07
C ASP A 104 16.98 -22.55 -2.20
N PHE A 105 16.79 -21.66 -3.18
CA PHE A 105 15.92 -21.90 -4.33
C PHE A 105 16.73 -21.78 -5.64
N GLU A 106 16.29 -22.47 -6.69
CA GLU A 106 16.85 -22.29 -8.03
C GLU A 106 16.60 -20.86 -8.52
N THR A 107 15.36 -20.38 -8.31
CA THR A 107 14.98 -18.97 -8.53
C THR A 107 14.18 -18.43 -7.34
N LEU A 108 14.60 -17.29 -6.86
CA LEU A 108 13.87 -16.48 -5.88
C LEU A 108 13.86 -15.04 -6.39
N THR A 109 12.67 -14.56 -6.75
CA THR A 109 12.49 -13.20 -7.27
C THR A 109 11.53 -12.39 -6.40
N ILE A 110 11.63 -11.07 -6.47
CA ILE A 110 10.69 -10.16 -5.80
C ILE A 110 10.26 -9.03 -6.72
N GLY A 111 8.96 -8.82 -6.81
CA GLY A 111 8.37 -7.65 -7.47
C GLY A 111 8.50 -6.40 -6.60
N ALA A 112 8.68 -5.26 -7.27
CA ALA A 112 8.85 -3.96 -6.63
C ALA A 112 7.62 -3.52 -5.82
N PRO A 113 7.78 -2.61 -4.83
CA PRO A 113 6.69 -1.84 -4.24
C PRO A 113 5.95 -1.00 -5.28
N LEU A 114 4.75 -0.53 -4.93
CA LEU A 114 3.86 0.17 -5.86
C LEU A 114 4.51 1.40 -6.50
N LEU A 115 5.24 2.20 -5.73
CA LEU A 115 5.89 3.44 -6.18
C LEU A 115 7.42 3.27 -6.20
N THR A 116 7.94 2.76 -7.29
CA THR A 116 9.37 2.51 -7.47
C THR A 116 9.93 3.34 -8.64
N THR A 117 9.24 3.40 -9.76
CA THR A 117 9.67 4.11 -10.96
C THR A 117 8.84 5.36 -11.23
N ILE A 118 9.36 6.29 -12.05
CA ILE A 118 8.59 7.48 -12.47
C ILE A 118 7.29 7.09 -13.19
N ASP A 119 7.31 5.99 -13.94
CA ASP A 119 6.11 5.48 -14.61
C ASP A 119 5.06 5.04 -13.60
N ASP A 120 5.47 4.38 -12.52
CA ASP A 120 4.56 3.99 -11.44
C ASP A 120 3.86 5.21 -10.83
N TYR A 121 4.61 6.28 -10.53
CA TYR A 121 4.02 7.53 -10.02
C TYR A 121 2.96 8.10 -10.98
N ASN A 122 3.27 8.14 -12.27
CA ASN A 122 2.34 8.64 -13.27
C ASN A 122 1.08 7.77 -13.39
N ARG A 123 1.22 6.46 -13.34
CA ARG A 123 0.11 5.50 -13.42
C ARG A 123 -0.76 5.57 -12.17
N VAL A 124 -0.14 5.54 -10.98
CA VAL A 124 -0.86 5.63 -9.71
C VAL A 124 -1.60 6.96 -9.60
N ALA A 125 -1.00 8.08 -10.02
CA ALA A 125 -1.67 9.37 -10.00
C ALA A 125 -2.95 9.39 -10.86
N LYS A 126 -2.91 8.83 -12.05
CA LYS A 126 -4.08 8.72 -12.93
C LYS A 126 -5.15 7.81 -12.32
N ILE A 127 -4.76 6.61 -11.89
CA ILE A 127 -5.68 5.66 -11.26
C ILE A 127 -6.36 6.30 -10.05
N ALA A 128 -5.58 6.90 -9.15
CA ALA A 128 -6.09 7.52 -7.94
C ALA A 128 -7.04 8.69 -8.23
N ALA A 129 -6.74 9.49 -9.26
CA ALA A 129 -7.62 10.59 -9.67
C ALA A 129 -8.95 10.09 -10.28
N ASP A 130 -8.90 9.01 -11.07
CA ASP A 130 -10.08 8.46 -11.76
C ASP A 130 -11.03 7.71 -10.82
N GLU A 131 -10.53 7.19 -9.69
CA GLU A 131 -11.30 6.39 -8.74
C GLU A 131 -12.04 7.22 -7.67
N LEU A 132 -11.82 8.51 -7.62
CA LEU A 132 -12.48 9.43 -6.70
C LEU A 132 -13.57 10.25 -7.41
N PRO A 133 -14.48 10.90 -6.65
CA PRO A 133 -15.54 11.73 -7.23
C PRO A 133 -15.00 12.82 -8.15
N GLN A 134 -15.72 13.12 -9.23
CA GLN A 134 -15.43 14.27 -10.06
C GLN A 134 -15.65 15.56 -9.26
N LEU A 135 -14.58 16.37 -9.17
CA LEU A 135 -14.58 17.58 -8.39
C LEU A 135 -15.41 18.70 -9.05
N LYS A 136 -16.18 19.41 -8.25
CA LYS A 136 -16.79 20.68 -8.62
C LYS A 136 -15.84 21.83 -8.28
N ARG A 137 -16.20 23.01 -8.71
CA ARG A 137 -15.49 24.23 -8.32
C ARG A 137 -15.48 24.36 -6.78
N ASN A 138 -14.33 24.70 -6.22
CA ASN A 138 -14.08 24.83 -4.77
C ASN A 138 -14.14 23.49 -3.98
N GLU A 139 -13.96 22.35 -4.65
CA GLU A 139 -13.76 21.06 -4.02
C GLU A 139 -12.32 20.59 -4.27
N ALA A 140 -11.76 19.87 -3.33
CA ALA A 140 -10.44 19.26 -3.45
C ALA A 140 -10.44 17.82 -2.90
N ILE A 141 -9.46 17.04 -3.31
CA ILE A 141 -9.15 15.73 -2.74
C ILE A 141 -7.91 15.89 -1.88
N LEU A 142 -7.94 15.33 -0.68
CA LEU A 142 -6.78 15.19 0.17
C LEU A 142 -6.54 13.71 0.46
N TYR A 143 -5.47 13.18 -0.08
CA TYR A 143 -5.00 11.85 0.24
C TYR A 143 -4.20 11.84 1.54
N MET A 144 -4.49 10.88 2.40
CA MET A 144 -3.75 10.61 3.62
C MET A 144 -2.86 9.37 3.44
N GLY A 145 -1.56 9.58 3.27
CA GLY A 145 -0.55 8.55 3.33
C GLY A 145 -0.16 8.22 4.77
N HIS A 146 0.50 7.08 4.98
CA HIS A 146 1.02 6.72 6.31
C HIS A 146 2.10 7.70 6.76
N GLY A 147 3.08 7.95 5.90
CA GLY A 147 4.29 8.67 6.26
C GLY A 147 5.35 7.73 6.84
N SER A 148 6.53 8.25 7.06
CA SER A 148 7.66 7.53 7.65
C SER A 148 8.79 8.50 8.00
N ASP A 149 9.62 8.16 8.98
CA ASP A 149 10.92 8.77 9.22
C ASP A 149 12.05 8.17 8.33
N HIS A 150 11.72 7.14 7.53
CA HIS A 150 12.60 6.61 6.51
C HIS A 150 12.76 7.60 5.35
N HIS A 151 13.93 7.61 4.68
CA HIS A 151 14.18 8.49 3.52
C HIS A 151 13.16 8.30 2.38
N ALA A 152 12.54 7.13 2.26
CA ALA A 152 11.46 6.86 1.31
C ALA A 152 10.20 7.71 1.58
N ASN A 153 10.11 8.44 2.69
CA ASN A 153 9.04 9.41 2.90
C ASN A 153 8.98 10.47 1.79
N ALA A 154 10.10 10.75 1.11
CA ALA A 154 10.16 11.63 -0.05
C ALA A 154 9.19 11.23 -1.18
N THR A 155 8.70 9.98 -1.19
CA THR A 155 7.67 9.49 -2.10
C THR A 155 6.37 10.29 -2.01
N TYR A 156 5.94 10.70 -0.82
CA TYR A 156 4.67 11.42 -0.66
C TYR A 156 4.70 12.83 -1.26
N PRO A 157 5.68 13.71 -0.97
CA PRO A 157 5.78 14.98 -1.66
C PRO A 157 6.04 14.82 -3.17
N ALA A 158 6.77 13.78 -3.60
CA ALA A 158 6.94 13.48 -5.02
C ALA A 158 5.60 13.10 -5.68
N MET A 159 4.75 12.34 -4.98
CA MET A 159 3.41 11.99 -5.47
C MET A 159 2.51 13.21 -5.55
N ASP A 160 2.54 14.11 -4.56
CA ASP A 160 1.83 15.39 -4.59
C ASP A 160 2.26 16.22 -5.82
N TYR A 161 3.56 16.35 -6.05
CA TYR A 161 4.08 17.03 -7.23
C TYR A 161 3.60 16.36 -8.53
N THR A 162 3.57 15.02 -8.58
CA THR A 162 3.14 14.25 -9.76
C THR A 162 1.67 14.53 -10.10
N PHE A 163 0.77 14.61 -9.11
CA PHE A 163 -0.61 15.02 -9.34
C PHE A 163 -0.68 16.39 -10.02
N LYS A 164 0.03 17.39 -9.49
CA LYS A 164 0.05 18.75 -10.05
C LYS A 164 0.65 18.79 -11.44
N PHE A 165 1.74 18.06 -11.67
CA PHE A 165 2.41 17.96 -12.97
C PHE A 165 1.49 17.37 -14.06
N LEU A 166 0.68 16.38 -13.71
CA LEU A 166 -0.30 15.76 -14.60
C LEU A 166 -1.59 16.58 -14.78
N GLY A 167 -1.70 17.73 -14.10
CA GLY A 167 -2.85 18.63 -14.21
C GLY A 167 -3.93 18.45 -13.15
N TYR A 168 -3.77 17.51 -12.21
CA TYR A 168 -4.68 17.30 -11.08
C TYR A 168 -4.36 18.26 -9.93
N LYS A 169 -4.59 19.56 -10.15
CA LYS A 169 -4.17 20.64 -9.24
C LYS A 169 -4.91 20.65 -7.92
N GLU A 170 -6.10 20.05 -7.90
CA GLU A 170 -7.01 19.99 -6.75
C GLU A 170 -6.79 18.73 -5.89
N ILE A 171 -5.79 17.87 -6.22
CA ILE A 171 -5.44 16.69 -5.45
C ILE A 171 -4.19 16.98 -4.62
N TYR A 172 -4.26 16.73 -3.33
CA TYR A 172 -3.22 16.95 -2.34
C TYR A 172 -2.81 15.65 -1.68
N MET A 173 -1.56 15.59 -1.22
CA MET A 173 -1.00 14.45 -0.51
C MET A 173 -0.43 14.90 0.83
N GLY A 174 -0.96 14.35 1.91
CA GLY A 174 -0.41 14.49 3.25
C GLY A 174 -0.10 13.15 3.90
N THR A 175 0.54 13.16 5.06
CA THR A 175 0.91 11.96 5.81
C THR A 175 0.56 12.10 7.30
N VAL A 176 0.24 10.96 7.93
CA VAL A 176 -0.02 10.89 9.38
C VAL A 176 1.27 11.03 10.17
N GLU A 177 2.29 10.22 9.83
CA GLU A 177 3.53 10.07 10.59
C GLU A 177 4.76 10.61 9.84
N GLY A 178 4.59 11.57 8.92
CA GLY A 178 5.69 12.05 8.11
C GLY A 178 5.50 13.47 7.59
N PHE A 179 6.12 13.75 6.44
CA PHE A 179 6.02 15.03 5.74
C PHE A 179 5.49 14.81 4.31
N PRO A 180 4.59 15.69 3.82
CA PRO A 180 3.94 16.78 4.52
C PRO A 180 2.84 16.28 5.49
N SER A 181 2.73 16.92 6.66
CA SER A 181 1.61 16.69 7.57
C SER A 181 0.39 17.54 7.18
N LEU A 182 -0.76 17.29 7.83
CA LEU A 182 -1.99 18.05 7.60
C LEU A 182 -1.78 19.56 7.79
N ASP A 183 -1.01 19.98 8.79
CA ASP A 183 -0.73 21.38 9.10
C ASP A 183 -0.02 22.13 7.96
N HIS A 184 0.74 21.42 7.14
CA HIS A 184 1.38 22.02 5.96
C HIS A 184 0.40 22.25 4.81
N ILE A 185 -0.69 21.50 4.75
CA ILE A 185 -1.64 21.49 3.63
C ILE A 185 -2.80 22.44 3.87
N ILE A 186 -3.31 22.55 5.11
CA ILE A 186 -4.45 23.41 5.46
C ILE A 186 -4.29 24.85 4.97
N PRO A 187 -3.13 25.52 5.15
CA PRO A 187 -2.94 26.89 4.66
C PRO A 187 -3.15 27.00 3.14
N GLU A 188 -2.64 26.04 2.36
CA GLU A 188 -2.79 26.03 0.91
C GLU A 188 -4.25 25.83 0.49
N LEU A 189 -4.97 24.88 1.13
CA LEU A 189 -6.39 24.65 0.88
C LEU A 189 -7.24 25.91 1.12
N LYS A 190 -6.93 26.65 2.18
CA LYS A 190 -7.57 27.93 2.51
C LYS A 190 -7.26 29.02 1.50
N GLU A 191 -5.99 29.17 1.11
CA GLU A 191 -5.54 30.15 0.11
C GLU A 191 -6.24 29.93 -1.24
N LYS A 192 -6.41 28.67 -1.66
CA LYS A 192 -7.12 28.31 -2.89
C LYS A 192 -8.64 28.48 -2.78
N GLY A 193 -9.17 28.68 -1.57
CA GLY A 193 -10.58 28.95 -1.32
C GLY A 193 -11.48 27.73 -1.45
N TYR A 194 -10.95 26.52 -1.27
CA TYR A 194 -11.75 25.31 -1.23
C TYR A 194 -12.77 25.35 -0.09
N LYS A 195 -13.89 24.67 -0.26
CA LYS A 195 -14.98 24.60 0.70
C LYS A 195 -15.29 23.17 1.12
N LYS A 196 -15.07 22.23 0.22
CA LYS A 196 -15.28 20.80 0.48
C LYS A 196 -14.02 20.00 0.17
N ILE A 197 -13.70 19.10 1.08
CA ILE A 197 -12.57 18.18 0.96
C ILE A 197 -13.08 16.74 0.94
N TYR A 198 -12.76 16.01 -0.13
CA TYR A 198 -12.85 14.57 -0.15
C TYR A 198 -11.55 14.01 0.46
N LEU A 199 -11.69 13.31 1.58
CA LEU A 199 -10.57 12.77 2.34
C LEU A 199 -10.48 11.27 2.10
N ALA A 200 -9.36 10.79 1.57
CA ALA A 200 -9.18 9.39 1.19
C ALA A 200 -7.83 8.84 1.64
N PRO A 201 -7.72 7.55 2.00
CA PRO A 201 -6.43 6.96 2.35
C PRO A 201 -5.58 6.69 1.11
N PHE A 202 -4.30 7.07 1.15
CA PHE A 202 -3.28 6.63 0.19
C PHE A 202 -2.52 5.43 0.76
N MET A 203 -3.25 4.37 1.01
CA MET A 203 -2.78 3.12 1.61
C MET A 203 -3.45 1.95 0.89
N ILE A 204 -2.79 0.80 0.85
CA ILE A 204 -3.38 -0.41 0.23
C ILE A 204 -4.70 -0.77 0.89
N VAL A 205 -4.76 -0.64 2.21
CA VAL A 205 -5.93 -0.99 3.04
C VAL A 205 -6.44 0.27 3.71
N ALA A 206 -7.75 0.54 3.64
CA ALA A 206 -8.41 1.50 4.51
C ALA A 206 -8.62 0.85 5.89
N GLY A 207 -7.53 0.74 6.66
CA GLY A 207 -7.48 0.08 7.96
C GLY A 207 -7.57 1.06 9.12
N ASP A 208 -6.82 0.78 10.18
CA ASP A 208 -6.88 1.49 11.46
C ASP A 208 -6.70 3.01 11.30
N HIS A 209 -5.63 3.44 10.63
CA HIS A 209 -5.37 4.87 10.36
C HIS A 209 -6.51 5.55 9.55
N ALA A 210 -7.08 4.85 8.58
CA ALA A 210 -8.17 5.42 7.79
C ALA A 210 -9.48 5.52 8.59
N ILE A 211 -9.72 4.61 9.52
CA ILE A 211 -10.93 4.57 10.33
C ILE A 211 -10.83 5.56 11.51
N ASN A 212 -9.69 5.59 12.19
CA ASN A 212 -9.50 6.37 13.40
C ASN A 212 -8.85 7.73 13.12
N ASP A 213 -7.61 7.76 12.61
CA ASP A 213 -6.85 9.01 12.45
C ASP A 213 -7.39 9.89 11.30
N MET A 214 -7.98 9.27 10.25
CA MET A 214 -8.55 10.02 9.13
C MET A 214 -10.02 10.39 9.36
N ALA A 215 -10.87 9.38 9.57
CA ALA A 215 -12.33 9.52 9.54
C ALA A 215 -12.98 9.40 10.92
N GLY A 216 -12.21 9.24 11.98
CA GLY A 216 -12.69 9.12 13.36
C GLY A 216 -13.42 10.35 13.88
N ASP A 217 -14.08 10.18 15.02
CA ASP A 217 -14.82 11.27 15.69
C ASP A 217 -13.98 11.97 16.76
N ASP A 218 -12.75 11.51 17.01
CA ASP A 218 -11.82 12.13 17.94
C ASP A 218 -11.34 13.49 17.41
N GLU A 219 -11.07 14.45 18.30
CA GLU A 219 -10.74 15.84 17.94
C GLU A 219 -9.46 15.96 17.10
N ASP A 220 -8.54 14.99 17.20
CA ASP A 220 -7.27 14.89 16.49
C ASP A 220 -7.37 14.15 15.15
N SER A 221 -8.55 13.62 14.79
CA SER A 221 -8.74 13.05 13.45
C SER A 221 -8.69 14.12 12.37
N TRP A 222 -8.17 13.78 11.19
CA TRP A 222 -8.07 14.72 10.06
C TRP A 222 -9.42 15.30 9.66
N LYS A 223 -10.47 14.50 9.69
CA LYS A 223 -11.85 14.94 9.46
C LYS A 223 -12.22 16.07 10.42
N ARG A 224 -12.04 15.85 11.73
CA ARG A 224 -12.44 16.83 12.76
C ARG A 224 -11.60 18.09 12.71
N ILE A 225 -10.29 17.97 12.46
CA ILE A 225 -9.41 19.12 12.27
C ILE A 225 -9.86 19.95 11.06
N LEU A 226 -10.11 19.34 9.91
CA LEU A 226 -10.56 20.03 8.70
C LEU A 226 -11.95 20.68 8.89
N GLU A 227 -12.88 20.01 9.57
CA GLU A 227 -14.19 20.58 9.93
C GLU A 227 -14.06 21.81 10.84
N ALA A 228 -13.18 21.76 11.84
CA ALA A 228 -12.87 22.90 12.72
C ALA A 228 -12.24 24.08 11.96
N GLU A 229 -11.50 23.80 10.89
CA GLU A 229 -10.92 24.80 9.98
C GLU A 229 -11.94 25.36 8.96
N GLY A 230 -13.19 24.89 9.00
CA GLY A 230 -14.33 25.40 8.23
C GLY A 230 -14.57 24.72 6.90
N PHE A 231 -14.00 23.55 6.67
CA PHE A 231 -14.27 22.74 5.48
C PHE A 231 -15.46 21.79 5.69
N GLU A 232 -16.24 21.55 4.64
CA GLU A 232 -17.09 20.36 4.55
C GLU A 232 -16.18 19.16 4.22
N VAL A 233 -16.30 18.06 4.97
CA VAL A 233 -15.45 16.87 4.78
C VAL A 233 -16.29 15.66 4.43
N GLU A 234 -15.92 14.98 3.36
CA GLU A 234 -16.48 13.69 2.97
C GLU A 234 -15.36 12.63 2.93
N CYS A 235 -15.47 11.63 3.79
CA CYS A 235 -14.47 10.55 3.88
C CYS A 235 -14.79 9.42 2.90
N VAL A 236 -13.82 9.07 2.06
CA VAL A 236 -13.90 7.96 1.11
C VAL A 236 -13.02 6.82 1.61
N LEU A 237 -13.61 5.88 2.35
CA LEU A 237 -12.90 4.76 2.98
C LEU A 237 -12.62 3.61 1.99
N ARG A 238 -11.86 3.92 0.92
CA ARG A 238 -11.44 2.96 -0.09
C ARG A 238 -9.92 2.91 -0.14
N GLY A 239 -9.33 1.74 0.16
CA GLY A 239 -7.89 1.52 0.03
C GLY A 239 -7.48 1.32 -1.44
N LEU A 240 -6.24 1.69 -1.78
CA LEU A 240 -5.67 1.55 -3.12
C LEU A 240 -5.77 0.12 -3.68
N GLY A 241 -5.73 -0.90 -2.81
CA GLY A 241 -5.86 -2.30 -3.20
C GLY A 241 -7.21 -2.67 -3.80
N GLN A 242 -8.24 -1.81 -3.68
CA GLN A 242 -9.53 -2.01 -4.34
C GLN A 242 -9.52 -1.58 -5.81
N PHE A 243 -8.53 -0.78 -6.22
CA PHE A 243 -8.47 -0.22 -7.58
C PHE A 243 -7.84 -1.24 -8.53
N LYS A 244 -8.59 -1.60 -9.58
CA LYS A 244 -8.14 -2.63 -10.53
C LYS A 244 -6.79 -2.27 -11.17
N GLY A 245 -6.57 -1.01 -11.51
CA GLY A 245 -5.29 -0.56 -12.05
C GLY A 245 -4.11 -0.79 -11.10
N ILE A 246 -4.31 -0.66 -9.78
CA ILE A 246 -3.28 -0.95 -8.76
C ILE A 246 -3.01 -2.46 -8.69
N GLN A 247 -4.05 -3.30 -8.75
CA GLN A 247 -3.90 -4.76 -8.78
C GLN A 247 -3.10 -5.21 -10.01
N ASP A 248 -3.39 -4.61 -11.17
CA ASP A 248 -2.67 -4.88 -12.43
C ASP A 248 -1.20 -4.46 -12.35
N MET A 249 -0.89 -3.33 -11.70
CA MET A 249 0.50 -2.90 -11.48
C MET A 249 1.27 -3.91 -10.62
N PHE A 250 0.70 -4.40 -9.52
CA PHE A 250 1.35 -5.44 -8.72
C PHE A 250 1.57 -6.73 -9.51
N LEU A 251 0.65 -7.11 -10.38
CA LEU A 251 0.84 -8.26 -11.26
C LEU A 251 2.00 -8.05 -12.24
N GLU A 252 2.12 -6.86 -12.82
CA GLU A 252 3.24 -6.51 -13.68
C GLU A 252 4.57 -6.51 -12.91
N HIS A 253 4.60 -5.95 -11.71
CA HIS A 253 5.80 -5.95 -10.85
C HIS A 253 6.23 -7.38 -10.50
N ALA A 254 5.28 -8.27 -10.16
CA ALA A 254 5.60 -9.66 -9.89
C ALA A 254 6.19 -10.39 -11.10
N LYS A 255 5.64 -10.14 -12.30
CA LYS A 255 6.13 -10.74 -13.56
C LYS A 255 7.52 -10.25 -13.96
N ASN A 256 7.85 -9.01 -13.58
CA ASN A 256 9.13 -8.35 -13.83
C ASN A 256 10.04 -8.33 -12.61
N GLY A 257 9.79 -9.24 -11.66
CA GLY A 257 10.53 -9.29 -10.39
C GLY A 257 12.04 -9.47 -10.59
N THR A 258 12.80 -8.80 -9.74
CA THR A 258 14.27 -8.89 -9.71
C THR A 258 14.69 -10.12 -8.94
N SER A 259 15.77 -10.79 -9.39
CA SER A 259 16.40 -11.87 -8.62
C SER A 259 16.89 -11.33 -7.27
N VAL A 260 16.57 -12.04 -6.18
CA VAL A 260 17.02 -11.64 -4.84
C VAL A 260 18.56 -11.60 -4.75
N ARG A 261 19.26 -12.42 -5.54
CA ARG A 261 20.73 -12.40 -5.63
C ARG A 261 21.31 -11.11 -6.21
N GLU A 262 20.53 -10.41 -7.05
CA GLU A 262 20.95 -9.18 -7.74
C GLU A 262 20.61 -7.90 -6.95
N LEU A 263 19.85 -8.03 -5.86
CA LEU A 263 19.55 -6.89 -5.00
C LEU A 263 20.80 -6.47 -4.21
N LEU A 264 21.02 -5.16 -4.07
CA LEU A 264 22.18 -4.60 -3.34
C LEU A 264 22.00 -4.70 -1.82
#